data_7f1598dbe9e67e9eae3a0f13f9a0797f
#
_entry.id   7f1598dbe9e67e9eae3a0f13f9a0797f
#
_cell.length_a   1.000
_cell.length_b   1.000
_cell.length_c   1.000
_cell.angle_alpha   90.00
_cell.angle_beta   90.00
_cell.angle_gamma   90.00
#
_symmetry.space_group_name_H-M   'P 1'
#
loop_
_entity.id
_entity.type
_entity.pdbx_description
1 polymer ?
#
loop_
_entity_poly.entity_id
_entity_poly.type
_entity_poly.pdbx_seq_one_letter_code
_entity_poly.pdbx_strand_id
1 'polypeptide(L)'
;MLEVYEPEIVFHLAAQPIMRKSIREPVLTFETNLMGTANILEAVRTSKSVKALVAITSDKCYKNDPKPDGYRESDRLGGDDPYSASKACAELAINAYRQSYDMNVAS
;
A
#
# COMPACT_ATOMS: atom_id res chain seq x y z
N MET A 1 14.52 11.31 8.49
CA MET A 1 14.58 11.61 7.03
C MET A 1 13.55 12.66 6.64
N LEU A 2 12.24 12.50 6.93
CA LEU A 2 11.23 13.51 6.61
C LEU A 2 11.49 14.86 7.30
N GLU A 3 11.96 14.86 8.54
CA GLU A 3 12.31 16.07 9.30
C GLU A 3 13.54 16.81 8.75
N VAL A 4 14.43 16.10 8.05
CA VAL A 4 15.67 16.70 7.51
C VAL A 4 15.44 17.34 6.13
N TYR A 5 14.68 16.65 5.29
CA TYR A 5 14.42 17.07 3.91
C TYR A 5 13.11 17.83 3.72
N GLU A 6 12.21 17.77 4.70
CA GLU A 6 10.91 18.44 4.71
C GLU A 6 10.14 18.33 3.38
N PRO A 7 9.98 17.11 2.81
CA PRO A 7 9.28 16.96 1.55
C PRO A 7 7.80 17.31 1.70
N GLU A 8 7.22 17.92 0.68
CA GLU A 8 5.79 18.21 0.63
C GLU A 8 4.99 17.03 0.06
N ILE A 9 5.60 16.22 -0.80
CA ILE A 9 4.96 15.06 -1.44
C ILE A 9 5.88 13.85 -1.26
N VAL A 10 5.28 12.71 -0.92
CA VAL A 10 5.96 11.42 -0.80
C VAL A 10 5.38 10.43 -1.79
N PHE A 11 6.25 9.75 -2.55
CA PHE A 11 5.91 8.62 -3.39
C PHE A 11 6.46 7.34 -2.77
N HIS A 12 5.58 6.47 -2.31
CA HIS A 12 5.96 5.17 -1.75
C HIS A 12 5.88 4.08 -2.82
N LEU A 13 7.03 3.78 -3.41
CA LEU A 13 7.18 2.75 -4.45
C LEU A 13 7.86 1.48 -3.94
N ALA A 14 8.35 1.49 -2.70
CA ALA A 14 9.09 0.37 -2.13
C ALA A 14 8.19 -0.84 -1.89
N ALA A 15 8.56 -1.97 -2.44
CA ALA A 15 7.84 -3.22 -2.27
C ALA A 15 8.76 -4.43 -2.50
N GLN A 16 8.33 -5.60 -2.03
CA GLN A 16 8.78 -6.90 -2.53
C GLN A 16 7.78 -7.32 -3.63
N PRO A 17 8.10 -7.15 -4.94
CA PRO A 17 7.11 -7.31 -6.01
C PRO A 17 7.10 -8.71 -6.65
N ILE A 18 7.99 -9.60 -6.25
CA ILE A 18 8.19 -10.89 -6.92
C ILE A 18 7.28 -11.96 -6.31
N MET A 19 6.26 -12.40 -7.06
CA MET A 19 5.30 -13.42 -6.61
C MET A 19 5.98 -14.73 -6.16
N ARG A 20 6.91 -15.26 -6.95
CA ARG A 20 7.65 -16.49 -6.57
C ARG A 20 8.43 -16.33 -5.26
N LYS A 21 8.95 -15.13 -5.00
CA LYS A 21 9.62 -14.83 -3.73
C LYS A 21 8.60 -14.77 -2.59
N SER A 22 7.42 -14.23 -2.81
CA SER A 22 6.38 -14.17 -1.79
C SER A 22 5.93 -15.55 -1.29
N ILE A 23 5.92 -16.54 -2.17
CA ILE A 23 5.60 -17.93 -1.79
C ILE A 23 6.70 -18.56 -0.92
N ARG A 24 7.97 -18.23 -1.18
CA ARG A 24 9.11 -18.74 -0.41
C ARG A 24 9.32 -17.99 0.89
N GLU A 25 9.06 -16.70 0.90
CA GLU A 25 9.31 -15.77 1.99
C GLU A 25 8.06 -14.94 2.30
N PRO A 26 6.95 -15.58 2.73
CA PRO A 26 5.68 -14.87 2.91
C PRO A 26 5.75 -13.81 4.01
N VAL A 27 6.39 -14.10 5.13
CA VAL A 27 6.54 -13.14 6.24
C VAL A 27 7.28 -11.90 5.78
N LEU A 28 8.43 -12.04 5.12
CA LEU A 28 9.19 -10.91 4.57
C LEU A 28 8.34 -10.08 3.60
N THR A 29 7.49 -10.73 2.80
CA THR A 29 6.61 -10.05 1.86
C THR A 29 5.57 -9.19 2.59
N PHE A 30 4.93 -9.71 3.63
CA PHE A 30 3.99 -8.93 4.45
C PHE A 30 4.69 -7.83 5.24
N GLU A 31 5.86 -8.10 5.83
CA GLU A 31 6.66 -7.08 6.52
C GLU A 31 7.01 -5.93 5.59
N THR A 32 7.46 -6.23 4.37
CA THR A 32 7.84 -5.19 3.39
C THR A 32 6.62 -4.45 2.85
N ASN A 33 5.61 -5.16 2.39
CA ASN A 33 4.51 -4.56 1.62
C ASN A 33 3.41 -3.97 2.52
N LEU A 34 3.03 -4.66 3.59
CA LEU A 34 2.03 -4.17 4.52
C LEU A 34 2.65 -3.31 5.62
N MET A 35 3.58 -3.85 6.39
CA MET A 35 4.16 -3.10 7.50
C MET A 35 5.01 -1.93 7.03
N GLY A 36 5.75 -2.09 5.92
CA GLY A 36 6.46 -0.98 5.27
C GLY A 36 5.53 0.15 4.88
N THR A 37 4.37 -0.15 4.28
CA THR A 37 3.35 0.84 3.95
C THR A 37 2.77 1.49 5.22
N ALA A 38 2.44 0.71 6.24
CA ALA A 38 1.93 1.25 7.51
C ALA A 38 2.95 2.19 8.18
N ASN A 39 4.24 1.84 8.15
CA ASN A 39 5.31 2.69 8.69
C ASN A 39 5.44 4.01 7.92
N ILE A 40 5.30 4.00 6.61
CA ILE A 40 5.31 5.24 5.80
C ILE A 40 4.07 6.08 6.10
N LEU A 41 2.89 5.47 6.18
CA LEU A 41 1.64 6.16 6.56
C LEU A 41 1.79 6.86 7.92
N GLU A 42 2.34 6.18 8.92
CA GLU A 42 2.56 6.75 10.25
C GLU A 42 3.60 7.87 10.23
N ALA A 43 4.71 7.69 9.51
CA ALA A 43 5.71 8.74 9.37
C ALA A 43 5.14 10.00 8.68
N VAL A 44 4.32 9.83 7.64
CA VAL A 44 3.64 10.94 6.96
C VAL A 44 2.61 11.60 7.86
N ARG A 45 1.80 10.82 8.59
CA ARG A 45 0.79 11.33 9.54
C ARG A 45 1.40 12.25 10.59
N THR A 46 2.59 11.93 11.07
CA THR A 46 3.30 12.71 12.11
C THR A 46 4.19 13.82 11.54
N SER A 47 4.39 13.85 10.22
CA SER A 47 5.19 14.90 9.56
C SER A 47 4.44 16.22 9.50
N LYS A 48 5.18 17.32 9.67
CA LYS A 48 4.65 18.68 9.53
C LYS A 48 4.75 19.23 8.10
N SER A 49 5.61 18.65 7.28
CA SER A 49 5.91 19.12 5.93
C SER A 49 5.12 18.41 4.83
N VAL A 50 4.81 17.11 5.03
CA VAL A 50 4.16 16.31 3.99
C VAL A 50 2.69 16.69 3.84
N LYS A 51 2.30 17.07 2.64
CA LYS A 51 0.93 17.47 2.27
C LYS A 51 0.19 16.38 1.51
N ALA A 52 0.90 15.46 0.86
CA ALA A 52 0.31 14.37 0.09
C ALA A 52 1.23 13.14 0.06
N LEU A 53 0.62 11.97 0.04
CA LEU A 53 1.28 10.67 -0.15
C LEU A 53 0.64 9.93 -1.32
N VAL A 54 1.46 9.42 -2.23
CA VAL A 54 1.03 8.46 -3.26
C VAL A 54 1.69 7.12 -2.97
N ALA A 55 0.89 6.11 -2.66
CA ALA A 55 1.36 4.77 -2.36
C ALA A 55 1.03 3.82 -3.52
N ILE A 56 2.06 3.24 -4.13
CA ILE A 56 1.87 2.35 -5.28
C ILE A 56 1.56 0.94 -4.80
N THR A 57 0.36 0.49 -5.11
CA THR A 57 -0.11 -0.88 -4.87
C THR A 57 -0.06 -1.73 -6.15
N SER A 58 -1.11 -2.40 -6.54
CA SER A 58 -1.17 -3.25 -7.72
C SER A 58 -2.61 -3.67 -7.99
N ASP A 59 -2.95 -3.90 -9.26
CA ASP A 59 -4.20 -4.57 -9.66
C ASP A 59 -4.38 -5.96 -9.01
N LYS A 60 -3.29 -6.59 -8.59
CA LYS A 60 -3.30 -7.85 -7.85
C LYS A 60 -3.91 -7.76 -6.45
N CYS A 61 -4.19 -6.54 -5.97
CA CYS A 61 -4.92 -6.33 -4.72
C CYS A 61 -6.40 -6.73 -4.79
N TYR A 62 -6.96 -6.84 -5.98
CA TYR A 62 -8.34 -7.27 -6.16
C TYR A 62 -8.50 -8.79 -6.11
N LYS A 63 -9.67 -9.26 -5.69
CA LYS A 63 -10.03 -10.67 -5.80
C LYS A 63 -9.94 -11.08 -7.28
N ASN A 64 -9.27 -12.20 -7.53
CA ASN A 64 -9.11 -12.72 -8.89
C ASN A 64 -10.47 -13.18 -9.48
N ASP A 65 -11.14 -12.24 -10.11
CA ASP A 65 -12.43 -12.40 -10.77
C ASP A 65 -12.33 -11.64 -12.12
N PRO A 66 -11.83 -12.31 -13.18
CA PRO A 66 -11.55 -11.67 -14.46
C PRO A 66 -12.79 -11.01 -15.03
N LYS A 67 -12.69 -9.70 -15.32
CA LYS A 67 -13.76 -8.89 -15.90
C LYS A 67 -13.32 -8.31 -17.25
N PRO A 68 -14.21 -8.28 -18.26
CA PRO A 68 -13.89 -7.69 -19.58
C PRO A 68 -13.44 -6.22 -19.48
N ASP A 69 -14.05 -5.47 -18.57
CA ASP A 69 -13.81 -4.02 -18.39
C ASP A 69 -12.70 -3.69 -17.38
N GLY A 70 -11.96 -4.69 -16.88
CA GLY A 70 -10.96 -4.51 -15.83
C GLY A 70 -11.53 -4.28 -14.44
N TYR A 71 -10.65 -4.04 -13.46
CA TYR A 71 -11.02 -3.76 -12.07
C TYR A 71 -11.27 -2.27 -11.85
N ARG A 72 -12.09 -1.98 -10.83
CA ARG A 72 -12.40 -0.62 -10.34
C ARG A 72 -12.17 -0.56 -8.84
N GLU A 73 -12.06 0.65 -8.30
CA GLU A 73 -11.80 0.90 -6.86
C GLU A 73 -12.91 0.33 -5.95
N SER A 74 -14.12 0.15 -6.47
CA SER A 74 -15.24 -0.46 -5.76
C SER A 74 -15.23 -1.99 -5.75
N ASP A 75 -14.31 -2.61 -6.50
CA ASP A 75 -14.24 -4.06 -6.58
C ASP A 75 -13.66 -4.65 -5.30
N ARG A 76 -14.02 -5.91 -5.05
CA ARG A 76 -13.62 -6.62 -3.84
C ARG A 76 -12.11 -6.81 -3.79
N LEU A 77 -11.49 -6.36 -2.71
CA LEU A 77 -10.10 -6.68 -2.40
C LEU A 77 -9.95 -8.17 -2.05
N GLY A 78 -8.78 -8.71 -2.37
CA GLY A 78 -8.43 -10.10 -2.07
C GLY A 78 -7.09 -10.45 -2.68
N GLY A 79 -6.71 -11.73 -2.60
CA GLY A 79 -5.47 -12.20 -3.20
C GLY A 79 -5.24 -13.64 -2.80
N ASP A 80 -4.89 -14.47 -3.77
CA ASP A 80 -4.78 -15.92 -3.58
C ASP A 80 -3.32 -16.36 -3.33
N ASP A 81 -2.39 -15.41 -3.31
CA ASP A 81 -0.98 -15.60 -2.96
C ASP A 81 -0.48 -14.51 -2.00
N PRO A 82 0.65 -14.70 -1.30
CA PRO A 82 1.13 -13.75 -0.29
C PRO A 82 1.44 -12.35 -0.84
N TYR A 83 1.90 -12.23 -2.10
CA TYR A 83 2.11 -10.93 -2.71
C TYR A 83 0.79 -10.18 -2.90
N SER A 84 -0.16 -10.82 -3.57
CA SER A 84 -1.48 -10.24 -3.85
C SER A 84 -2.21 -9.88 -2.55
N ALA A 85 -2.19 -10.80 -1.56
CA ALA A 85 -2.77 -10.56 -0.24
C ALA A 85 -2.09 -9.39 0.48
N SER A 86 -0.75 -9.28 0.40
CA SER A 86 -0.02 -8.16 1.04
C SER A 86 -0.38 -6.80 0.44
N LYS A 87 -0.64 -6.76 -0.87
CA LYS A 87 -1.08 -5.53 -1.56
C LYS A 87 -2.53 -5.18 -1.22
N ALA A 88 -3.42 -6.17 -1.11
CA ALA A 88 -4.79 -5.95 -0.62
C ALA A 88 -4.80 -5.43 0.83
N CYS A 89 -3.96 -5.98 1.70
CA CYS A 89 -3.79 -5.49 3.07
C CYS A 89 -3.24 -4.05 3.10
N ALA A 90 -2.32 -3.69 2.20
CA ALA A 90 -1.83 -2.32 2.09
C ALA A 90 -2.95 -1.34 1.70
N GLU A 91 -3.83 -1.70 0.76
CA GLU A 91 -5.02 -0.90 0.41
C GLU A 91 -5.94 -0.67 1.62
N LEU A 92 -6.19 -1.72 2.41
CA LEU A 92 -6.99 -1.60 3.64
C LEU A 92 -6.32 -0.68 4.67
N ALA A 93 -5.00 -0.77 4.83
CA ALA A 93 -4.25 0.12 5.72
C ALA A 93 -4.32 1.58 5.24
N ILE A 94 -4.11 1.83 3.94
CA ILE A 94 -4.21 3.16 3.34
C ILE A 94 -5.61 3.75 3.57
N ASN A 95 -6.66 2.97 3.30
CA ASN A 95 -8.03 3.42 3.52
C ASN A 95 -8.32 3.73 5.00
N ALA A 96 -7.82 2.89 5.92
CA ALA A 96 -7.97 3.10 7.35
C ALA A 96 -7.34 4.44 7.79
N TYR A 97 -6.11 4.73 7.34
CA TYR A 97 -5.45 6.00 7.66
C TYR A 97 -6.15 7.20 7.02
N ARG A 98 -6.61 7.06 5.77
CA ARG A 98 -7.40 8.11 5.10
C ARG A 98 -8.65 8.48 5.89
N GLN A 99 -9.41 7.48 6.33
CA GLN A 99 -10.68 7.69 7.03
C GLN A 99 -10.48 8.14 8.49
N SER A 100 -9.50 7.55 9.19
CA SER A 100 -9.33 7.81 10.64
C SER A 100 -8.59 9.10 10.94
N TYR A 101 -7.71 9.55 10.04
CA TYR A 101 -6.83 10.70 10.27
C TYR A 101 -6.95 11.80 9.23
N ASP A 102 -7.94 11.71 8.32
CA ASP A 102 -8.17 12.69 7.25
C ASP A 102 -6.91 12.94 6.40
N MET A 103 -6.14 11.89 6.16
CA MET A 103 -4.89 11.98 5.42
C MET A 103 -5.11 12.12 3.92
N ASN A 104 -4.40 13.05 3.29
CA ASN A 104 -4.35 13.18 1.84
C ASN A 104 -3.43 12.10 1.24
N VAL A 105 -3.97 10.91 1.07
CA VAL A 105 -3.27 9.75 0.51
C VAL A 105 -4.05 9.11 -0.63
N ALA A 106 -3.36 8.83 -1.73
CA ALA A 106 -3.86 8.07 -2.88
C ALA A 106 -3.10 6.74 -3.04
N SER A 107 -3.74 5.75 -3.64
CA SER A 107 -3.16 4.45 -4.03
C SER A 107 -3.46 4.14 -5.49
#